data_941a086516f4b91875c2a6de67e50817
#
_entry.id   941a086516f4b91875c2a6de67e50817
#
_cell.length_a   1.000
_cell.length_b   1.000
_cell.length_c   1.000
_cell.angle_alpha   90.00
_cell.angle_beta   90.00
_cell.angle_gamma   90.00
#
_symmetry.space_group_name_H-M   'P 1'
#
loop_
_entity.id
_entity.type
_entity.pdbx_description
1 polymer ?
#
loop_
_entity_poly.entity_id
_entity_poly.type
_entity_poly.pdbx_seq_one_letter_code
_entity_poly.pdbx_strand_id
1 'polypeptide(L)'
;KYELKRSARKFFPLVVGYMIVALIFSLMLRYGESVKSPNFLMIFIVVCIAYGIAVGALFTVGFTISLTNFHKTLFTDEGYLMLTIPVKPYYHIFTKFISSVIWSAASMIVFVLSLLLIDPTEYLDSVGDFINAFGNGFAEEPLTSFLICLYALILFANWQIFFYFVISLSNCFRHKVLAGFGIIFACNMLSSMISNLAGDLSLWNMLFMPTSRLPDTEVAFNLRLVFMTMYQFAYILAYFLLTNFIITRKHNLQ
;
A
#
# COMPACT_ATOMS: atom_id res chain seq x y z
N LYS A 1 3.75 -7.64 19.89
CA LYS A 1 5.20 -7.76 20.13
C LYS A 1 5.81 -9.01 19.47
N TYR A 2 5.22 -10.20 19.64
CA TYR A 2 5.71 -11.47 19.08
C TYR A 2 5.65 -11.49 17.54
N GLU A 3 4.55 -11.03 16.94
CA GLU A 3 4.37 -10.98 15.49
C GLU A 3 5.36 -10.04 14.81
N LEU A 4 5.60 -8.86 15.40
CA LEU A 4 6.58 -7.92 14.87
C LEU A 4 7.97 -8.55 14.86
N LYS A 5 8.37 -9.29 15.92
CA LYS A 5 9.66 -9.98 15.99
C LYS A 5 9.78 -11.09 14.93
N ARG A 6 8.68 -11.84 14.66
CA ARG A 6 8.62 -12.88 13.61
C ARG A 6 8.77 -12.28 12.22
N SER A 7 8.09 -11.18 11.96
CA SER A 7 8.16 -10.46 10.67
C SER A 7 9.52 -9.81 10.47
N ALA A 8 10.09 -9.19 11.51
CA ALA A 8 11.41 -8.57 11.47
C ALA A 8 12.50 -9.53 11.01
N ARG A 9 12.46 -10.79 11.49
CA ARG A 9 13.44 -11.81 11.10
C ARG A 9 13.42 -12.12 9.59
N LYS A 10 12.26 -11.98 8.94
CA LYS A 10 12.12 -12.19 7.49
C LYS A 10 12.44 -10.93 6.70
N PHE A 11 12.12 -9.78 7.25
CA PHE A 11 12.32 -8.49 6.59
C PHE A 11 13.78 -8.04 6.63
N PHE A 12 14.51 -8.34 7.70
CA PHE A 12 15.88 -7.92 7.90
C PHE A 12 16.85 -8.35 6.77
N PRO A 13 16.92 -9.63 6.34
CA PRO A 13 17.80 -10.02 5.24
C PRO A 13 17.48 -9.33 3.92
N LEU A 14 16.20 -9.03 3.66
CA LEU A 14 15.79 -8.28 2.49
C LEU A 14 16.32 -6.83 2.53
N VAL A 15 16.20 -6.17 3.70
CA VAL A 15 16.72 -4.80 3.89
C VAL A 15 18.23 -4.76 3.67
N VAL A 16 18.96 -5.73 4.22
CA VAL A 16 20.42 -5.81 4.03
C VAL A 16 20.78 -5.99 2.56
N GLY A 17 20.12 -6.93 1.87
CA GLY A 17 20.33 -7.14 0.43
C GLY A 17 20.02 -5.89 -0.39
N TYR A 18 18.91 -5.23 -0.09
CA TYR A 18 18.51 -3.98 -0.74
C TYR A 18 19.56 -2.87 -0.54
N MET A 19 20.03 -2.68 0.70
CA MET A 19 21.05 -1.65 1.02
C MET A 19 22.37 -1.91 0.34
N ILE A 20 22.78 -3.19 0.15
CA ILE A 20 23.99 -3.54 -0.62
C ILE A 20 23.82 -3.11 -2.09
N VAL A 21 22.67 -3.39 -2.71
CA VAL A 21 22.41 -2.98 -4.11
C VAL A 21 22.40 -1.45 -4.22
N ALA A 22 21.81 -0.73 -3.26
CA ALA A 22 21.79 0.72 -3.22
C ALA A 22 23.23 1.29 -3.08
N LEU A 23 24.07 0.67 -2.27
CA LEU A 23 25.45 1.06 -2.11
C LEU A 23 26.26 0.86 -3.40
N ILE A 24 26.09 -0.28 -4.07
CA ILE A 24 26.74 -0.53 -5.37
C ILE A 24 26.31 0.51 -6.39
N PHE A 25 25.01 0.84 -6.44
CA PHE A 25 24.47 1.86 -7.33
C PHE A 25 25.06 3.25 -7.03
N SER A 26 25.14 3.65 -5.76
CA SER A 26 25.77 4.90 -5.31
C SER A 26 27.24 4.99 -5.74
N LEU A 27 28.02 3.93 -5.54
CA LEU A 27 29.42 3.88 -5.96
C LEU A 27 29.55 4.00 -7.49
N MET A 28 28.70 3.34 -8.25
CA MET A 28 28.71 3.43 -9.72
C MET A 28 28.39 4.84 -10.23
N LEU A 29 27.48 5.55 -9.59
CA LEU A 29 27.19 6.95 -9.93
C LEU A 29 28.43 7.83 -9.72
N ARG A 30 29.09 7.73 -8.56
CA ARG A 30 30.27 8.53 -8.23
C ARG A 30 31.48 8.25 -9.13
N TYR A 31 31.69 6.99 -9.49
CA TYR A 31 32.77 6.59 -10.44
C TYR A 31 32.42 6.87 -11.89
N GLY A 32 31.15 6.94 -12.25
CA GLY A 32 30.69 7.12 -13.62
C GLY A 32 31.06 8.46 -14.26
N GLU A 33 31.19 9.49 -13.46
CA GLU A 33 31.64 10.80 -13.92
C GLU A 33 33.09 10.77 -14.44
N SER A 34 33.91 9.83 -14.00
CA SER A 34 35.33 9.71 -14.32
C SER A 34 35.63 8.77 -15.49
N VAL A 35 34.72 7.85 -15.84
CA VAL A 35 34.98 6.76 -16.78
C VAL A 35 34.04 6.79 -18.00
N LYS A 36 34.51 7.39 -19.11
CA LYS A 36 33.79 7.45 -20.39
C LYS A 36 34.05 6.24 -21.28
N SER A 37 33.92 4.99 -20.77
CA SER A 37 34.08 3.81 -21.59
C SER A 37 32.72 3.18 -21.98
N PRO A 38 32.53 2.63 -23.19
CA PRO A 38 31.27 2.01 -23.59
C PRO A 38 30.91 0.79 -22.72
N ASN A 39 31.91 0.07 -22.22
CA ASN A 39 31.69 -1.05 -21.30
C ASN A 39 31.16 -0.62 -19.95
N PHE A 40 31.59 0.53 -19.47
CA PHE A 40 31.07 1.12 -18.22
C PHE A 40 29.59 1.44 -18.35
N LEU A 41 29.16 2.01 -19.47
CA LEU A 41 27.77 2.37 -19.72
C LEU A 41 26.84 1.13 -19.69
N MET A 42 27.27 0.00 -20.26
CA MET A 42 26.52 -1.26 -20.16
C MET A 42 26.36 -1.74 -18.72
N ILE A 43 27.45 -1.75 -17.94
CA ILE A 43 27.42 -2.15 -16.54
C ILE A 43 26.51 -1.21 -15.73
N PHE A 44 26.58 0.09 -15.96
CA PHE A 44 25.75 1.09 -15.31
C PHE A 44 24.25 0.84 -15.54
N ILE A 45 23.85 0.57 -16.80
CA ILE A 45 22.45 0.23 -17.14
C ILE A 45 21.98 -1.01 -16.36
N VAL A 46 22.81 -2.06 -16.28
CA VAL A 46 22.47 -3.28 -15.55
C VAL A 46 22.26 -2.98 -14.06
N VAL A 47 23.12 -2.16 -13.46
CA VAL A 47 23.00 -1.78 -12.05
C VAL A 47 21.77 -0.88 -11.79
N CYS A 48 21.42 0.02 -12.71
CA CYS A 48 20.18 0.80 -12.64
C CYS A 48 18.94 -0.11 -12.64
N ILE A 49 18.89 -1.09 -13.54
CA ILE A 49 17.80 -2.07 -13.61
C ILE A 49 17.74 -2.90 -12.32
N ALA A 50 18.90 -3.36 -11.82
CA ALA A 50 18.99 -4.13 -10.58
C ALA A 50 18.48 -3.34 -9.37
N TYR A 51 18.81 -2.04 -9.28
CA TYR A 51 18.30 -1.15 -8.24
C TYR A 51 16.78 -0.98 -8.34
N GLY A 52 16.25 -0.74 -9.54
CA GLY A 52 14.80 -0.65 -9.75
C GLY A 52 14.05 -1.92 -9.35
N ILE A 53 14.59 -3.10 -9.69
CA ILE A 53 14.04 -4.39 -9.26
C ILE A 53 14.13 -4.54 -7.73
N ALA A 54 15.22 -4.12 -7.12
CA ALA A 54 15.41 -4.20 -5.68
C ALA A 54 14.42 -3.30 -4.91
N VAL A 55 14.12 -2.09 -5.42
CA VAL A 55 13.06 -1.20 -4.89
C VAL A 55 11.70 -1.89 -5.00
N GLY A 56 11.36 -2.43 -6.17
CA GLY A 56 10.13 -3.19 -6.36
C GLY A 56 10.00 -4.38 -5.41
N ALA A 57 11.09 -5.12 -5.22
CA ALA A 57 11.15 -6.25 -4.30
C ALA A 57 10.94 -5.82 -2.84
N LEU A 58 11.53 -4.69 -2.39
CA LEU A 58 11.37 -4.18 -1.03
C LEU A 58 9.89 -3.98 -0.67
N PHE A 59 9.14 -3.29 -1.53
CA PHE A 59 7.72 -3.02 -1.30
C PHE A 59 6.85 -4.27 -1.47
N THR A 60 7.10 -5.06 -2.51
CA THR A 60 6.32 -6.28 -2.81
C THR A 60 6.48 -7.33 -1.72
N VAL A 61 7.72 -7.58 -1.26
CA VAL A 61 7.99 -8.56 -0.20
C VAL A 61 7.47 -8.06 1.15
N GLY A 62 7.62 -6.76 1.47
CA GLY A 62 7.03 -6.16 2.67
C GLY A 62 5.52 -6.36 2.73
N PHE A 63 4.83 -6.09 1.63
CA PHE A 63 3.40 -6.32 1.47
C PHE A 63 3.03 -7.82 1.59
N THR A 64 3.77 -8.70 0.90
CA THR A 64 3.55 -10.15 0.93
C THR A 64 3.75 -10.73 2.33
N ILE A 65 4.70 -10.23 3.11
CA ILE A 65 4.89 -10.64 4.52
C ILE A 65 3.64 -10.32 5.34
N SER A 66 3.04 -9.15 5.13
CA SER A 66 1.81 -8.75 5.81
C SER A 66 0.65 -9.69 5.47
N LEU A 67 0.42 -9.97 4.18
CA LEU A 67 -0.63 -10.87 3.72
C LEU A 67 -0.41 -12.31 4.19
N THR A 68 0.83 -12.79 4.14
CA THR A 68 1.17 -14.14 4.60
C THR A 68 0.97 -14.30 6.10
N ASN A 69 1.28 -13.28 6.88
CA ASN A 69 1.03 -13.29 8.32
C ASN A 69 -0.47 -13.30 8.64
N PHE A 70 -1.28 -12.55 7.88
CA PHE A 70 -2.74 -12.58 7.99
C PHE A 70 -3.28 -14.00 7.69
N HIS A 71 -2.87 -14.58 6.55
CA HIS A 71 -3.30 -15.92 6.15
C HIS A 71 -2.90 -16.99 7.18
N LYS A 72 -1.62 -17.00 7.58
CA LYS A 72 -1.10 -18.02 8.50
C LYS A 72 -1.78 -17.99 9.88
N THR A 73 -2.05 -16.79 10.38
CA THR A 73 -2.59 -16.63 11.74
C THR A 73 -4.10 -16.88 11.82
N LEU A 74 -4.84 -16.81 10.71
CA LEU A 74 -6.30 -16.96 10.73
C LEU A 74 -6.82 -18.20 9.99
N PHE A 75 -6.02 -18.76 9.06
CA PHE A 75 -6.48 -19.83 8.17
C PHE A 75 -5.62 -21.10 8.18
N THR A 76 -4.63 -21.19 9.10
CA THR A 76 -3.86 -22.41 9.35
C THR A 76 -4.07 -22.90 10.78
N ASP A 77 -3.36 -23.94 11.19
CA ASP A 77 -3.45 -24.54 12.53
C ASP A 77 -3.21 -23.52 13.66
N GLU A 78 -2.38 -22.50 13.42
CA GLU A 78 -2.21 -21.38 14.36
C GLU A 78 -3.53 -20.60 14.55
N GLY A 79 -4.38 -20.55 13.52
CA GLY A 79 -5.67 -19.85 13.54
C GLY A 79 -6.67 -20.52 14.46
N TYR A 80 -6.67 -21.85 14.54
CA TYR A 80 -7.53 -22.57 15.47
C TYR A 80 -7.25 -22.16 16.92
N LEU A 81 -5.98 -22.13 17.32
CA LEU A 81 -5.57 -21.71 18.66
C LEU A 81 -5.88 -20.23 18.93
N MET A 82 -5.75 -19.37 17.92
CA MET A 82 -6.06 -17.95 18.09
C MET A 82 -7.56 -17.68 18.23
N LEU A 83 -8.39 -18.43 17.53
CA LEU A 83 -9.85 -18.26 17.56
C LEU A 83 -10.49 -18.91 18.79
N THR A 84 -9.78 -19.80 19.53
CA THR A 84 -10.23 -20.34 20.85
C THR A 84 -10.08 -19.33 21.98
N ILE A 85 -9.27 -18.27 21.79
CA ILE A 85 -9.18 -17.16 22.75
C ILE A 85 -10.50 -16.39 22.71
N PRO A 86 -11.12 -16.03 23.85
CA PRO A 86 -12.41 -15.32 23.90
C PRO A 86 -12.28 -13.85 23.50
N VAL A 87 -11.75 -13.59 22.31
CA VAL A 87 -11.60 -12.25 21.72
C VAL A 87 -12.38 -12.20 20.41
N LYS A 88 -13.12 -11.11 20.20
CA LYS A 88 -13.94 -10.95 19.01
C LYS A 88 -13.06 -10.89 17.73
N PRO A 89 -13.46 -11.55 16.62
CA PRO A 89 -12.64 -11.70 15.41
C PRO A 89 -12.13 -10.39 14.80
N TYR A 90 -12.88 -9.30 14.93
CA TYR A 90 -12.49 -8.01 14.39
C TYR A 90 -11.21 -7.42 15.01
N TYR A 91 -10.89 -7.75 16.29
CA TYR A 91 -9.62 -7.34 16.89
C TYR A 91 -8.41 -7.99 16.22
N HIS A 92 -8.57 -9.22 15.75
CA HIS A 92 -7.50 -9.90 15.01
C HIS A 92 -7.23 -9.23 13.67
N ILE A 93 -8.29 -8.83 12.94
CA ILE A 93 -8.14 -8.10 11.68
C ILE A 93 -7.43 -6.75 11.92
N PHE A 94 -7.84 -6.04 12.96
CA PHE A 94 -7.29 -4.72 13.29
C PHE A 94 -5.81 -4.78 13.72
N THR A 95 -5.43 -5.77 14.54
CA THR A 95 -4.01 -5.97 14.93
C THR A 95 -3.12 -6.30 13.74
N LYS A 96 -3.63 -7.06 12.76
CA LYS A 96 -2.90 -7.35 11.54
C LYS A 96 -2.76 -6.12 10.65
N PHE A 97 -3.82 -5.32 10.57
CA PHE A 97 -3.79 -4.05 9.86
C PHE A 97 -2.73 -3.10 10.45
N ILE A 98 -2.69 -2.92 11.77
CA ILE A 98 -1.65 -2.11 12.42
C ILE A 98 -0.25 -2.65 12.13
N SER A 99 -0.06 -3.96 12.21
CA SER A 99 1.24 -4.58 11.88
C SER A 99 1.65 -4.31 10.44
N SER A 100 0.70 -4.32 9.50
CA SER A 100 0.92 -3.99 8.09
C SER A 100 1.36 -2.53 7.90
N VAL A 101 0.70 -1.59 8.59
CA VAL A 101 1.07 -0.17 8.56
C VAL A 101 2.50 0.04 9.05
N ILE A 102 2.89 -0.62 10.15
CA ILE A 102 4.25 -0.53 10.70
C ILE A 102 5.29 -1.02 9.69
N TRP A 103 5.04 -2.15 9.02
CA TRP A 103 5.99 -2.69 8.03
C TRP A 103 6.04 -1.88 6.74
N SER A 104 4.93 -1.29 6.32
CA SER A 104 4.92 -0.35 5.19
C SER A 104 5.71 0.92 5.50
N ALA A 105 5.53 1.48 6.70
CA ALA A 105 6.32 2.63 7.15
C ALA A 105 7.81 2.29 7.23
N ALA A 106 8.17 1.11 7.75
CA ALA A 106 9.54 0.64 7.78
C ALA A 106 10.16 0.51 6.37
N SER A 107 9.41 -0.02 5.39
CA SER A 107 9.85 -0.10 4.00
C SER A 107 10.09 1.29 3.39
N MET A 108 9.22 2.25 3.70
CA MET A 108 9.35 3.63 3.24
C MET A 108 10.59 4.31 3.84
N ILE A 109 10.86 4.13 5.14
CA ILE A 109 12.06 4.65 5.80
C ILE A 109 13.33 4.06 5.16
N VAL A 110 13.36 2.75 4.92
CA VAL A 110 14.51 2.09 4.27
C VAL A 110 14.72 2.62 2.85
N PHE A 111 13.64 2.86 2.10
CA PHE A 111 13.71 3.46 0.77
C PHE A 111 14.30 4.87 0.82
N VAL A 112 13.82 5.74 1.70
CA VAL A 112 14.36 7.10 1.88
C VAL A 112 15.84 7.06 2.28
N LEU A 113 16.23 6.17 3.20
CA LEU A 113 17.63 5.98 3.58
C LEU A 113 18.51 5.56 2.40
N SER A 114 17.99 4.75 1.47
CA SER A 114 18.76 4.39 0.27
C SER A 114 18.97 5.56 -0.68
N LEU A 115 17.99 6.46 -0.81
CA LEU A 115 18.13 7.67 -1.61
C LEU A 115 19.20 8.61 -1.03
N LEU A 116 19.19 8.81 0.30
CA LEU A 116 20.21 9.58 1.01
C LEU A 116 21.62 8.98 0.87
N LEU A 117 21.73 7.67 0.69
CA LEU A 117 23.02 7.00 0.48
C LEU A 117 23.53 7.20 -0.95
N ILE A 118 22.66 7.40 -1.93
CA ILE A 118 23.01 7.62 -3.34
C ILE A 118 23.63 9.01 -3.51
N ASP A 119 22.91 10.06 -3.17
CA ASP A 119 23.40 11.44 -3.18
C ASP A 119 22.82 12.22 -1.98
N PRO A 120 23.64 12.41 -0.90
CA PRO A 120 23.16 13.07 0.31
C PRO A 120 22.75 14.52 0.09
N THR A 121 23.42 15.25 -0.82
CA THR A 121 23.20 16.69 -1.00
C THR A 121 21.92 16.95 -1.78
N GLU A 122 21.78 16.35 -2.95
CA GLU A 122 20.62 16.54 -3.81
C GLU A 122 19.32 16.03 -3.17
N TYR A 123 19.39 14.88 -2.47
CA TYR A 123 18.21 14.33 -1.80
C TYR A 123 17.84 15.04 -0.50
N LEU A 124 18.78 15.60 0.24
CA LEU A 124 18.48 16.45 1.40
C LEU A 124 17.80 17.75 0.96
N ASP A 125 18.27 18.36 -0.13
CA ASP A 125 17.63 19.55 -0.72
C ASP A 125 16.22 19.19 -1.23
N SER A 126 16.05 18.09 -1.95
CA SER A 126 14.74 17.60 -2.42
C SER A 126 13.79 17.28 -1.27
N VAL A 127 14.26 16.68 -0.17
CA VAL A 127 13.46 16.45 1.03
C VAL A 127 13.10 17.77 1.70
N GLY A 128 14.03 18.72 1.75
CA GLY A 128 13.79 20.08 2.25
C GLY A 128 12.71 20.78 1.43
N ASP A 129 12.79 20.74 0.11
CA ASP A 129 11.80 21.29 -0.81
C ASP A 129 10.44 20.64 -0.65
N PHE A 130 10.40 19.29 -0.49
CA PHE A 130 9.16 18.57 -0.21
C PHE A 130 8.53 19.00 1.12
N ILE A 131 9.32 19.09 2.19
CA ILE A 131 8.84 19.55 3.51
C ILE A 131 8.32 21.00 3.43
N ASN A 132 9.04 21.87 2.73
CA ASN A 132 8.63 23.26 2.53
C ASN A 132 7.35 23.36 1.68
N ALA A 133 7.28 22.62 0.56
CA ALA A 133 6.08 22.57 -0.28
C ALA A 133 4.87 22.02 0.49
N PHE A 134 5.07 20.97 1.30
CA PHE A 134 4.04 20.42 2.16
C PHE A 134 3.61 21.41 3.24
N GLY A 135 4.56 22.07 3.89
CA GLY A 135 4.30 23.11 4.89
C GLY A 135 3.57 24.33 4.32
N ASN A 136 3.99 24.80 3.14
CA ASN A 136 3.35 25.89 2.44
C ASN A 136 1.91 25.52 2.00
N GLY A 137 1.70 24.30 1.48
CA GLY A 137 0.38 23.79 1.16
C GLY A 137 -0.57 23.78 2.37
N PHE A 138 -0.07 23.41 3.55
CA PHE A 138 -0.86 23.49 4.80
C PHE A 138 -1.07 24.92 5.29
N ALA A 139 -0.16 25.86 4.97
CA ALA A 139 -0.32 27.27 5.34
C ALA A 139 -1.29 28.00 4.43
N GLU A 140 -1.25 27.72 3.11
CA GLU A 140 -2.08 28.36 2.10
C GLU A 140 -3.48 27.75 2.03
N GLU A 141 -3.56 26.40 1.99
CA GLU A 141 -4.82 25.64 1.85
C GLU A 141 -4.89 24.49 2.88
N PRO A 142 -5.13 24.78 4.16
CA PRO A 142 -5.06 23.77 5.21
C PRO A 142 -6.13 22.68 5.06
N LEU A 143 -7.33 23.02 4.60
CA LEU A 143 -8.43 22.07 4.41
C LEU A 143 -8.12 21.09 3.27
N THR A 144 -7.69 21.60 2.14
CA THR A 144 -7.32 20.84 0.93
C THR A 144 -6.19 19.85 1.25
N SER A 145 -5.12 20.33 1.88
CA SER A 145 -3.96 19.53 2.27
C SER A 145 -4.33 18.42 3.26
N PHE A 146 -5.17 18.72 4.25
CA PHE A 146 -5.70 17.72 5.19
C PHE A 146 -6.53 16.65 4.47
N LEU A 147 -7.42 17.04 3.55
CA LEU A 147 -8.25 16.11 2.79
C LEU A 147 -7.42 15.20 1.88
N ILE A 148 -6.36 15.73 1.25
CA ILE A 148 -5.43 14.93 0.44
C ILE A 148 -4.72 13.88 1.30
N CYS A 149 -4.20 14.27 2.46
CA CYS A 149 -3.57 13.33 3.38
C CYS A 149 -4.53 12.26 3.89
N LEU A 150 -5.75 12.66 4.25
CA LEU A 150 -6.80 11.74 4.68
C LEU A 150 -7.17 10.75 3.57
N TYR A 151 -7.33 11.24 2.35
CA TYR A 151 -7.62 10.39 1.19
C TYR A 151 -6.50 9.38 0.92
N ALA A 152 -5.23 9.80 0.98
CA ALA A 152 -4.09 8.90 0.82
C ALA A 152 -4.04 7.79 1.89
N LEU A 153 -4.31 8.12 3.15
CA LEU A 153 -4.40 7.14 4.24
C LEU A 153 -5.55 6.15 4.03
N ILE A 154 -6.70 6.63 3.60
CA ILE A 154 -7.87 5.79 3.32
C ILE A 154 -7.62 4.87 2.11
N LEU A 155 -6.96 5.36 1.06
CA LEU A 155 -6.55 4.52 -0.08
C LEU A 155 -5.63 3.39 0.37
N PHE A 156 -4.61 3.69 1.17
CA PHE A 156 -3.70 2.69 1.71
C PHE A 156 -4.45 1.64 2.54
N ALA A 157 -5.35 2.08 3.43
CA ALA A 157 -6.19 1.19 4.24
C ALA A 157 -7.08 0.30 3.37
N ASN A 158 -7.68 0.87 2.31
CA ASN A 158 -8.54 0.14 1.38
C ASN A 158 -7.78 -1.00 0.69
N TRP A 159 -6.57 -0.73 0.16
CA TRP A 159 -5.72 -1.77 -0.43
C TRP A 159 -5.45 -2.93 0.53
N GLN A 160 -5.10 -2.65 1.76
CA GLN A 160 -4.81 -3.68 2.77
C GLN A 160 -6.03 -4.54 3.10
N ILE A 161 -7.17 -3.89 3.38
CA ILE A 161 -8.41 -4.58 3.77
C ILE A 161 -9.01 -5.35 2.59
N PHE A 162 -8.91 -4.82 1.37
CA PHE A 162 -9.29 -5.52 0.16
C PHE A 162 -8.56 -6.86 0.01
N PHE A 163 -7.23 -6.88 0.18
CA PHE A 163 -6.50 -8.14 0.10
C PHE A 163 -6.81 -9.10 1.26
N TYR A 164 -7.12 -8.59 2.45
CA TYR A 164 -7.60 -9.44 3.54
C TYR A 164 -8.94 -10.09 3.20
N PHE A 165 -9.85 -9.35 2.56
CA PHE A 165 -11.10 -9.88 2.05
C PHE A 165 -10.86 -10.95 0.98
N VAL A 166 -10.00 -10.68 -0.02
CA VAL A 166 -9.66 -11.65 -1.07
C VAL A 166 -9.11 -12.94 -0.48
N ILE A 167 -8.17 -12.86 0.47
CA ILE A 167 -7.60 -14.03 1.15
C ILE A 167 -8.68 -14.79 1.92
N SER A 168 -9.54 -14.09 2.66
CA SER A 168 -10.60 -14.71 3.46
C SER A 168 -11.60 -15.46 2.56
N LEU A 169 -12.03 -14.84 1.48
CA LEU A 169 -12.98 -15.44 0.55
C LEU A 169 -12.35 -16.58 -0.26
N SER A 170 -11.10 -16.43 -0.72
CA SER A 170 -10.39 -17.47 -1.49
C SER A 170 -10.20 -18.77 -0.69
N ASN A 171 -10.04 -18.66 0.64
CA ASN A 171 -9.94 -19.83 1.52
C ASN A 171 -11.24 -20.64 1.64
N CYS A 172 -12.38 -20.14 1.16
CA CYS A 172 -13.64 -20.88 1.08
C CYS A 172 -13.70 -21.82 -0.14
N PHE A 173 -12.78 -21.68 -1.10
CA PHE A 173 -12.76 -22.48 -2.33
C PHE A 173 -11.68 -23.56 -2.29
N ARG A 174 -11.89 -24.65 -3.06
CA ARG A 174 -10.94 -25.77 -3.18
C ARG A 174 -9.62 -25.32 -3.81
N HIS A 175 -9.65 -24.51 -4.86
CA HIS A 175 -8.48 -23.95 -5.55
C HIS A 175 -8.24 -22.49 -5.11
N LYS A 176 -7.63 -22.31 -3.95
CA LYS A 176 -7.46 -21.01 -3.27
C LYS A 176 -6.82 -19.92 -4.13
N VAL A 177 -5.74 -20.27 -4.86
CA VAL A 177 -5.00 -19.29 -5.68
C VAL A 177 -5.83 -18.83 -6.87
N LEU A 178 -6.42 -19.78 -7.61
CA LEU A 178 -7.27 -19.46 -8.76
C LEU A 178 -8.51 -18.65 -8.33
N ALA A 179 -9.13 -19.03 -7.21
CA ALA A 179 -10.23 -18.28 -6.63
C ALA A 179 -9.81 -16.86 -6.25
N GLY A 180 -8.63 -16.66 -5.69
CA GLY A 180 -8.10 -15.33 -5.36
C GLY A 180 -8.01 -14.42 -6.59
N PHE A 181 -7.45 -14.91 -7.69
CA PHE A 181 -7.42 -14.15 -8.96
C PHE A 181 -8.82 -13.87 -9.50
N GLY A 182 -9.72 -14.86 -9.47
CA GLY A 182 -11.12 -14.68 -9.90
C GLY A 182 -11.85 -13.63 -9.06
N ILE A 183 -11.65 -13.60 -7.75
CA ILE A 183 -12.24 -12.62 -6.84
C ILE A 183 -11.72 -11.21 -7.14
N ILE A 184 -10.39 -11.05 -7.32
CA ILE A 184 -9.79 -9.77 -7.69
C ILE A 184 -10.41 -9.25 -9.00
N PHE A 185 -10.48 -10.11 -10.01
CA PHE A 185 -11.08 -9.77 -11.31
C PHE A 185 -12.56 -9.38 -11.18
N ALA A 186 -13.35 -10.18 -10.46
CA ALA A 186 -14.78 -9.92 -10.23
C ALA A 186 -15.00 -8.61 -9.46
N CYS A 187 -14.21 -8.33 -8.40
CA CYS A 187 -14.31 -7.08 -7.67
C CYS A 187 -13.94 -5.87 -8.52
N ASN A 188 -12.90 -5.97 -9.37
CA ASN A 188 -12.55 -4.89 -10.30
C ASN A 188 -13.63 -4.65 -11.35
N MET A 189 -14.21 -5.72 -11.90
CA MET A 189 -15.33 -5.61 -12.86
C MET A 189 -16.55 -4.97 -12.20
N LEU A 190 -16.93 -5.41 -11.00
CA LEU A 190 -18.03 -4.81 -10.24
C LEU A 190 -17.79 -3.34 -9.92
N SER A 191 -16.59 -2.99 -9.48
CA SER A 191 -16.21 -1.60 -9.23
C SER A 191 -16.31 -0.74 -10.50
N SER A 192 -15.84 -1.28 -11.63
CA SER A 192 -15.94 -0.60 -12.93
C SER A 192 -17.40 -0.44 -13.39
N MET A 193 -18.23 -1.47 -13.21
CA MET A 193 -19.67 -1.39 -13.54
C MET A 193 -20.39 -0.36 -12.68
N ILE A 194 -20.12 -0.34 -11.36
CA ILE A 194 -20.69 0.65 -10.44
C ILE A 194 -20.23 2.05 -10.83
N SER A 195 -18.96 2.22 -11.16
CA SER A 195 -18.39 3.49 -11.63
C SER A 195 -19.03 3.98 -12.93
N ASN A 196 -19.29 3.07 -13.88
CA ASN A 196 -19.94 3.41 -15.14
C ASN A 196 -21.43 3.74 -14.96
N LEU A 197 -22.16 2.94 -14.17
CA LEU A 197 -23.56 3.20 -13.84
C LEU A 197 -23.73 4.51 -13.06
N ALA A 198 -22.80 4.80 -12.16
CA ALA A 198 -22.78 6.06 -11.44
C ALA A 198 -22.34 7.24 -12.34
N GLY A 199 -21.58 6.97 -13.41
CA GLY A 199 -21.21 7.95 -14.43
C GLY A 199 -22.41 8.43 -15.26
N ASP A 200 -23.40 7.56 -15.49
CA ASP A 200 -24.66 7.90 -16.17
C ASP A 200 -25.64 8.65 -15.24
N LEU A 201 -25.49 8.55 -13.92
CA LEU A 201 -26.21 9.38 -12.97
C LEU A 201 -25.66 10.80 -12.97
N SER A 202 -26.52 11.80 -13.16
CA SER A 202 -26.15 13.21 -13.21
C SER A 202 -25.34 13.69 -12.00
N LEU A 203 -25.54 13.08 -10.84
CA LEU A 203 -24.76 13.29 -9.62
C LEU A 203 -23.30 12.81 -9.74
N TRP A 204 -23.07 11.67 -10.41
CA TRP A 204 -21.73 11.14 -10.61
C TRP A 204 -20.95 11.96 -11.64
N ASN A 205 -21.61 12.39 -12.71
CA ASN A 205 -21.04 13.35 -13.66
C ASN A 205 -20.76 14.71 -13.02
N MET A 206 -21.58 15.15 -12.09
CA MET A 206 -21.35 16.37 -11.32
C MET A 206 -20.14 16.23 -10.36
N LEU A 207 -19.92 15.04 -9.78
CA LEU A 207 -18.85 14.74 -8.83
C LEU A 207 -17.52 14.33 -9.50
N PHE A 208 -17.59 13.65 -10.66
CA PHE A 208 -16.44 13.11 -11.36
C PHE A 208 -16.19 13.76 -12.74
N MET A 209 -16.93 14.81 -13.08
CA MET A 209 -16.65 15.56 -14.32
C MET A 209 -15.20 16.05 -14.31
N PRO A 210 -14.53 15.96 -15.47
CA PRO A 210 -13.29 16.67 -15.67
C PRO A 210 -13.51 18.17 -15.33
N THR A 211 -12.55 18.72 -14.65
CA THR A 211 -12.50 20.10 -14.12
C THR A 211 -12.93 21.21 -15.08
N SER A 212 -13.11 20.91 -16.37
CA SER A 212 -13.48 21.86 -17.41
C SER A 212 -14.92 22.40 -17.35
N ARG A 213 -15.79 21.89 -16.48
CA ARG A 213 -17.20 22.31 -16.37
C ARG A 213 -17.65 22.81 -14.98
N LEU A 214 -16.84 22.58 -13.94
CA LEU A 214 -17.04 23.23 -12.65
C LEU A 214 -16.21 24.51 -12.63
N PRO A 215 -16.70 25.60 -12.03
CA PRO A 215 -15.84 26.74 -11.79
C PRO A 215 -14.62 26.22 -11.01
N ASP A 216 -13.42 26.65 -11.41
CA ASP A 216 -12.13 26.35 -10.75
C ASP A 216 -12.09 26.96 -9.34
N THR A 217 -13.04 26.60 -8.51
CA THR A 217 -13.10 27.03 -7.14
C THR A 217 -12.54 25.92 -6.25
N GLU A 218 -11.66 26.28 -5.36
CA GLU A 218 -11.12 25.44 -4.28
C GLU A 218 -12.22 24.62 -3.60
N VAL A 219 -13.40 25.23 -3.42
CA VAL A 219 -14.60 24.60 -2.83
C VAL A 219 -15.06 23.36 -3.61
N ALA A 220 -15.09 23.44 -4.96
CA ALA A 220 -15.51 22.32 -5.80
C ALA A 220 -14.50 21.17 -5.75
N PHE A 221 -13.20 21.47 -5.70
CA PHE A 221 -12.14 20.49 -5.54
C PHE A 221 -12.22 19.78 -4.18
N ASN A 222 -12.40 20.52 -3.09
CA ASN A 222 -12.51 20.00 -1.75
C ASN A 222 -13.78 19.11 -1.58
N LEU A 223 -14.90 19.54 -2.16
CA LEU A 223 -16.12 18.74 -2.16
C LEU A 223 -15.90 17.39 -2.87
N ARG A 224 -15.22 17.39 -4.01
CA ARG A 224 -14.85 16.18 -4.75
C ARG A 224 -13.96 15.25 -3.92
N LEU A 225 -12.95 15.78 -3.22
CA LEU A 225 -12.09 14.99 -2.33
C LEU A 225 -12.89 14.36 -1.19
N VAL A 226 -13.83 15.08 -0.59
CA VAL A 226 -14.71 14.55 0.46
C VAL A 226 -15.53 13.37 -0.05
N PHE A 227 -16.16 13.50 -1.23
CA PHE A 227 -16.93 12.39 -1.81
C PHE A 227 -16.06 11.19 -2.17
N MET A 228 -14.87 11.40 -2.75
CA MET A 228 -13.93 10.31 -3.02
C MET A 228 -13.50 9.59 -1.74
N THR A 229 -13.24 10.31 -0.67
CA THR A 229 -12.90 9.74 0.64
C THR A 229 -14.06 8.95 1.23
N MET A 230 -15.29 9.46 1.18
CA MET A 230 -16.49 8.74 1.64
C MET A 230 -16.73 7.46 0.83
N TYR A 231 -16.57 7.52 -0.48
CA TYR A 231 -16.70 6.37 -1.37
C TYR A 231 -15.69 5.27 -1.02
N GLN A 232 -14.42 5.62 -0.87
CA GLN A 232 -13.37 4.65 -0.48
C GLN A 232 -13.62 4.10 0.93
N PHE A 233 -14.10 4.92 1.85
CA PHE A 233 -14.44 4.47 3.20
C PHE A 233 -15.59 3.46 3.21
N ALA A 234 -16.59 3.65 2.35
CA ALA A 234 -17.69 2.68 2.18
C ALA A 234 -17.17 1.31 1.70
N TYR A 235 -16.21 1.27 0.78
CA TYR A 235 -15.55 0.02 0.37
C TYR A 235 -14.79 -0.65 1.51
N ILE A 236 -14.03 0.13 2.30
CA ILE A 236 -13.33 -0.38 3.49
C ILE A 236 -14.32 -1.06 4.44
N LEU A 237 -15.45 -0.40 4.75
CA LEU A 237 -16.48 -0.95 5.62
C LEU A 237 -17.08 -2.24 5.03
N ALA A 238 -17.40 -2.25 3.74
CA ALA A 238 -17.94 -3.44 3.08
C ALA A 238 -16.95 -4.61 3.13
N TYR A 239 -15.70 -4.42 2.76
CA TYR A 239 -14.68 -5.46 2.79
C TYR A 239 -14.37 -5.94 4.21
N PHE A 240 -14.32 -5.02 5.17
CA PHE A 240 -14.11 -5.36 6.58
C PHE A 240 -15.25 -6.20 7.15
N LEU A 241 -16.50 -5.80 6.91
CA LEU A 241 -17.69 -6.53 7.38
C LEU A 241 -17.78 -7.92 6.73
N LEU A 242 -17.53 -8.02 5.42
CA LEU A 242 -17.51 -9.30 4.72
C LEU A 242 -16.39 -10.21 5.24
N THR A 243 -15.20 -9.68 5.45
CA THR A 243 -14.06 -10.41 6.03
C THR A 243 -14.42 -10.94 7.42
N ASN A 244 -14.95 -10.09 8.28
CA ASN A 244 -15.36 -10.46 9.64
C ASN A 244 -16.47 -11.53 9.62
N PHE A 245 -17.46 -11.39 8.74
CA PHE A 245 -18.53 -12.37 8.56
C PHE A 245 -18.00 -13.75 8.13
N ILE A 246 -17.10 -13.78 7.14
CA ILE A 246 -16.49 -15.02 6.65
C ILE A 246 -15.73 -15.72 7.76
N ILE A 247 -14.91 -14.97 8.52
CA ILE A 247 -14.12 -15.54 9.63
C ILE A 247 -15.03 -16.11 10.71
N THR A 248 -16.07 -15.36 11.12
CA THR A 248 -17.03 -15.79 12.15
C THR A 248 -17.81 -17.02 11.73
N ARG A 249 -18.28 -17.09 10.47
CA ARG A 249 -19.07 -18.21 9.97
C ARG A 249 -18.23 -19.50 9.84
N LYS A 250 -16.99 -19.38 9.43
CA LYS A 250 -16.07 -20.51 9.33
C LYS A 250 -15.73 -21.10 10.70
N HIS A 251 -15.66 -20.28 11.72
CA HIS A 251 -15.46 -20.72 13.11
C HIS A 251 -16.64 -21.54 13.63
N ASN A 252 -17.88 -21.22 13.24
CA ASN A 252 -19.09 -21.92 13.70
C ASN A 252 -19.33 -23.26 12.96
N LEU A 253 -18.56 -23.57 11.91
CA LEU A 253 -18.68 -24.79 11.11
C LEU A 253 -17.59 -25.84 11.40
N GLN A 254 -16.67 -25.53 12.29
CA GLN A 254 -15.64 -26.43 12.82
C GLN A 254 -15.89 -26.72 14.31
#